data_10d2c59aa3b478e84a6b08136e25ecee
#
_entry.id   10d2c59aa3b478e84a6b08136e25ecee
#
_cell.length_a   1.000
_cell.length_b   1.000
_cell.length_c   1.000
_cell.angle_alpha   90.00
_cell.angle_beta   90.00
_cell.angle_gamma   90.00
#
_symmetry.space_group_name_H-M   'P 1'
#
loop_
_entity.id
_entity.type
_entity.pdbx_description
1 polymer ?
#
loop_
_entity_poly.entity_id
_entity_poly.type
_entity_poly.pdbx_seq_one_letter_code
_entity_poly.pdbx_strand_id
1 'polypeptide(L)'
;PLPNVYSADLSEFVFASGLALFQNAKPDLIYLSTTDYIQHKFAPGTEGANRFYHMMDGYWSQLNASGADLVLTADHGMSAKHDSKGDPDVIYLQDSLDTWLGAGVARVILPITDPYVAHHGALGSFATIYISDELEIASTISKLKDLNGIVEVLGKKEACERFDLPGDRIGDIVIISEESKVLGINPDHHDFSGLDVPLRSH
;
A
#
# COMPACT_ATOMS: atom_id res chain seq x y z
N PRO A 1 22.21 14.44 12.84
CA PRO A 1 20.78 14.21 12.91
C PRO A 1 20.41 13.07 11.98
N LEU A 2 19.35 12.32 12.29
CA LEU A 2 18.80 11.30 11.39
C LEU A 2 18.20 12.00 10.16
N PRO A 3 18.23 11.35 8.98
CA PRO A 3 17.53 11.83 7.78
C PRO A 3 16.01 11.93 7.99
N ASN A 4 15.35 12.71 7.16
CA ASN A 4 13.89 12.82 7.17
C ASN A 4 13.27 11.46 6.76
N VAL A 5 12.18 11.06 7.43
CA VAL A 5 11.43 9.82 7.10
C VAL A 5 10.97 9.82 5.64
N TYR A 6 10.56 10.96 5.12
CA TYR A 6 10.15 11.14 3.73
C TYR A 6 11.31 11.61 2.85
N SER A 7 12.37 10.78 2.76
CA SER A 7 13.52 11.04 1.88
C SER A 7 14.22 9.76 1.44
N ALA A 8 14.92 9.82 0.31
CA ALA A 8 15.82 8.76 -0.13
C ALA A 8 16.99 8.56 0.84
N ASP A 9 17.41 9.64 1.52
CA ASP A 9 18.55 9.66 2.43
C ASP A 9 18.34 8.72 3.62
N LEU A 10 17.08 8.50 4.06
CA LEU A 10 16.82 7.54 5.13
C LEU A 10 17.12 6.11 4.70
N SER A 11 16.72 5.72 3.50
CA SER A 11 17.06 4.40 2.95
C SER A 11 18.57 4.26 2.75
N GLU A 12 19.24 5.29 2.26
CA GLU A 12 20.70 5.31 2.15
C GLU A 12 21.38 5.16 3.53
N PHE A 13 20.88 5.86 4.54
CA PHE A 13 21.39 5.75 5.91
C PHE A 13 21.24 4.32 6.46
N VAL A 14 20.14 3.64 6.18
CA VAL A 14 19.95 2.23 6.59
C VAL A 14 21.01 1.34 5.95
N PHE A 15 21.24 1.46 4.65
CA PHE A 15 22.23 0.66 3.94
C PHE A 15 23.66 0.99 4.35
N ALA A 16 23.99 2.26 4.51
CA ALA A 16 25.32 2.69 4.98
C ALA A 16 25.61 2.16 6.40
N SER A 17 24.63 2.24 7.28
CA SER A 17 24.72 1.72 8.65
C SER A 17 24.84 0.19 8.67
N GLY A 18 24.05 -0.48 7.83
CA GLY A 18 24.08 -1.93 7.67
C GLY A 18 25.44 -2.44 7.15
N LEU A 19 25.98 -1.79 6.15
CA LEU A 19 27.30 -2.11 5.62
C LEU A 19 28.41 -1.91 6.67
N ALA A 20 28.36 -0.79 7.40
CA ALA A 20 29.32 -0.53 8.49
C ALA A 20 29.20 -1.57 9.61
N LEU A 21 27.97 -1.94 10.00
CA LEU A 21 27.72 -2.98 11.00
C LEU A 21 28.26 -4.35 10.53
N PHE A 22 27.97 -4.72 9.28
CA PHE A 22 28.46 -5.98 8.70
C PHE A 22 29.98 -6.07 8.70
N GLN A 23 30.66 -4.99 8.30
CA GLN A 23 32.12 -4.95 8.25
C GLN A 23 32.79 -5.01 9.63
N ASN A 24 32.19 -4.39 10.65
CA ASN A 24 32.78 -4.28 11.99
C ASN A 24 32.38 -5.40 12.93
N ALA A 25 31.10 -5.81 12.94
CA ALA A 25 30.55 -6.80 13.88
C ALA A 25 30.34 -8.19 13.26
N LYS A 26 30.27 -8.30 11.93
CA LYS A 26 30.08 -9.54 11.16
C LYS A 26 28.93 -10.39 11.73
N PRO A 27 27.70 -9.87 11.79
CA PRO A 27 26.57 -10.64 12.27
C PRO A 27 26.27 -11.83 11.33
N ASP A 28 25.75 -12.93 11.86
CA ASP A 28 25.36 -14.09 11.06
C ASP A 28 24.12 -13.80 10.20
N LEU A 29 23.25 -12.90 10.65
CA LEU A 29 22.05 -12.45 9.94
C LEU A 29 21.85 -10.95 10.16
N ILE A 30 21.54 -10.22 9.08
CA ILE A 30 21.16 -8.81 9.13
C ILE A 30 19.94 -8.58 8.26
N TYR A 31 18.96 -7.84 8.78
CA TYR A 31 17.78 -7.40 8.05
C TYR A 31 17.82 -5.88 7.89
N LEU A 32 17.79 -5.41 6.65
CA LEU A 32 17.81 -3.99 6.30
C LEU A 32 16.48 -3.66 5.63
N SER A 33 15.66 -2.85 6.27
CA SER A 33 14.37 -2.41 5.76
C SER A 33 14.41 -0.94 5.37
N THR A 34 13.80 -0.60 4.26
CA THR A 34 13.65 0.78 3.76
C THR A 34 12.18 1.17 3.72
N THR A 35 11.91 2.47 3.62
CA THR A 35 10.58 2.96 3.28
C THR A 35 10.37 2.91 1.77
N ASP A 36 9.11 2.86 1.35
CA ASP A 36 8.68 2.90 -0.05
C ASP A 36 8.37 4.32 -0.55
N TYR A 37 8.81 5.35 0.17
CA TYR A 37 8.56 6.74 -0.17
C TYR A 37 8.95 7.11 -1.62
N ILE A 38 10.09 6.60 -2.09
CA ILE A 38 10.58 6.86 -3.46
C ILE A 38 9.67 6.20 -4.49
N GLN A 39 9.14 5.02 -4.22
CA GLN A 39 8.22 4.31 -5.11
C GLN A 39 6.86 5.02 -5.22
N HIS A 40 6.43 5.72 -4.16
CA HIS A 40 5.26 6.61 -4.22
C HIS A 40 5.50 7.85 -5.10
N LYS A 41 6.75 8.32 -5.21
CA LYS A 41 7.09 9.54 -5.98
C LYS A 41 7.45 9.26 -7.44
N PHE A 42 8.13 8.16 -7.70
CA PHE A 42 8.77 7.91 -8.98
C PHE A 42 8.39 6.55 -9.58
N ALA A 43 7.82 6.57 -10.78
CA ALA A 43 7.55 5.36 -11.53
C ALA A 43 8.86 4.66 -11.94
N PRO A 44 8.86 3.32 -12.08
CA PRO A 44 10.00 2.59 -12.64
C PRO A 44 10.46 3.17 -13.99
N GLY A 45 11.77 3.26 -14.17
CA GLY A 45 12.38 3.81 -15.40
C GLY A 45 12.53 5.33 -15.41
N THR A 46 11.94 6.06 -14.49
CA THR A 46 12.18 7.51 -14.34
C THR A 46 13.55 7.79 -13.73
N GLU A 47 14.08 9.00 -13.96
CA GLU A 47 15.39 9.40 -13.43
C GLU A 47 15.46 9.28 -11.91
N GLY A 48 14.39 9.69 -11.18
CA GLY A 48 14.34 9.60 -9.72
C GLY A 48 14.39 8.17 -9.20
N ALA A 49 13.59 7.26 -9.79
CA ALA A 49 13.62 5.85 -9.46
C ALA A 49 14.98 5.22 -9.78
N ASN A 50 15.50 5.44 -11.00
CA ASN A 50 16.78 4.87 -11.42
C ASN A 50 17.94 5.32 -10.54
N ARG A 51 17.97 6.58 -10.14
CA ARG A 51 18.98 7.12 -9.22
C ARG A 51 18.93 6.43 -7.84
N PHE A 52 17.74 6.22 -7.31
CA PHE A 52 17.53 5.52 -6.04
C PHE A 52 17.99 4.07 -6.10
N TYR A 53 17.54 3.31 -7.10
CA TYR A 53 17.94 1.92 -7.26
C TYR A 53 19.43 1.76 -7.57
N HIS A 54 20.02 2.71 -8.27
CA HIS A 54 21.47 2.69 -8.51
C HIS A 54 22.26 2.91 -7.20
N MET A 55 21.79 3.78 -6.32
CA MET A 55 22.37 3.94 -4.98
C MET A 55 22.28 2.64 -4.18
N MET A 56 21.10 1.99 -4.14
CA MET A 56 20.90 0.71 -3.44
C MET A 56 21.80 -0.39 -4.00
N ASP A 57 21.91 -0.52 -5.33
CA ASP A 57 22.77 -1.49 -6.01
C ASP A 57 24.24 -1.32 -5.62
N GLY A 58 24.68 -0.07 -5.44
CA GLY A 58 26.02 0.23 -4.94
C GLY A 58 26.30 -0.33 -3.54
N TYR A 59 25.33 -0.30 -2.64
CA TYR A 59 25.44 -0.92 -1.30
C TYR A 59 25.36 -2.44 -1.36
N TRP A 60 24.47 -3.01 -2.17
CA TRP A 60 24.38 -4.46 -2.37
C TRP A 60 25.67 -5.02 -2.93
N SER A 61 26.26 -4.33 -3.89
CA SER A 61 27.57 -4.71 -4.46
C SER A 61 28.67 -4.75 -3.38
N GLN A 62 28.71 -3.78 -2.49
CA GLN A 62 29.69 -3.72 -1.40
C GLN A 62 29.46 -4.82 -0.34
N LEU A 63 28.20 -5.09 0.03
CA LEU A 63 27.85 -6.18 0.94
C LEU A 63 28.25 -7.53 0.34
N ASN A 64 27.93 -7.79 -0.92
CA ASN A 64 28.30 -9.00 -1.64
C ASN A 64 29.84 -9.16 -1.72
N ALA A 65 30.56 -8.09 -2.07
CA ALA A 65 32.01 -8.09 -2.11
C ALA A 65 32.66 -8.32 -0.72
N SER A 66 31.94 -7.99 0.35
CA SER A 66 32.36 -8.25 1.73
C SER A 66 32.05 -9.68 2.21
N GLY A 67 31.43 -10.51 1.38
CA GLY A 67 31.13 -11.92 1.64
C GLY A 67 29.75 -12.20 2.19
N ALA A 68 28.79 -11.26 2.06
CA ALA A 68 27.41 -11.49 2.42
C ALA A 68 26.65 -12.23 1.31
N ASP A 69 25.85 -13.23 1.66
CA ASP A 69 24.80 -13.76 0.80
C ASP A 69 23.56 -12.83 0.90
N LEU A 70 23.09 -12.34 -0.26
CA LEU A 70 22.03 -11.35 -0.33
C LEU A 70 20.70 -11.98 -0.75
N VAL A 71 19.63 -11.67 0.01
CA VAL A 71 18.25 -11.95 -0.38
C VAL A 71 17.49 -10.63 -0.43
N LEU A 72 16.89 -10.32 -1.57
CA LEU A 72 16.08 -9.13 -1.79
C LEU A 72 14.62 -9.53 -1.89
N THR A 73 13.76 -8.81 -1.18
CA THR A 73 12.31 -9.03 -1.20
C THR A 73 11.56 -7.69 -1.12
N ALA A 74 10.30 -7.72 -1.51
CA ALA A 74 9.36 -6.62 -1.31
C ALA A 74 8.06 -7.17 -0.73
N ASP A 75 7.38 -6.39 0.08
CA ASP A 75 6.09 -6.73 0.70
C ASP A 75 4.93 -6.54 -0.27
N HIS A 76 5.04 -5.60 -1.20
CA HIS A 76 4.04 -5.34 -2.25
C HIS A 76 4.67 -4.65 -3.48
N GLY A 77 3.86 -4.53 -4.54
CA GLY A 77 4.17 -3.72 -5.70
C GLY A 77 3.69 -2.27 -5.55
N MET A 78 3.86 -1.47 -6.63
CA MET A 78 3.43 -0.07 -6.68
C MET A 78 2.97 0.29 -8.08
N SER A 79 1.78 0.88 -8.21
CA SER A 79 1.23 1.30 -9.50
C SER A 79 0.73 2.75 -9.49
N ALA A 80 0.47 3.30 -10.68
CA ALA A 80 -0.19 4.60 -10.83
C ALA A 80 -1.67 4.47 -10.44
N LYS A 81 -2.17 5.42 -9.64
CA LYS A 81 -3.53 5.44 -9.08
C LYS A 81 -4.26 6.75 -9.42
N HIS A 82 -4.09 7.20 -10.63
CA HIS A 82 -4.63 8.47 -11.10
C HIS A 82 -5.20 8.34 -12.51
N ASP A 83 -6.11 9.22 -12.85
CA ASP A 83 -6.68 9.32 -14.19
C ASP A 83 -5.70 9.94 -15.20
N SER A 84 -6.16 10.14 -16.43
CA SER A 84 -5.37 10.74 -17.52
C SER A 84 -4.99 12.21 -17.30
N LYS A 85 -5.62 12.88 -16.31
CA LYS A 85 -5.32 14.27 -15.93
C LYS A 85 -4.34 14.35 -14.78
N GLY A 86 -4.05 13.21 -14.12
CA GLY A 86 -3.21 13.12 -12.93
C GLY A 86 -3.98 13.24 -11.62
N ASP A 87 -5.32 13.30 -11.65
CA ASP A 87 -6.16 13.33 -10.46
C ASP A 87 -6.32 11.92 -9.89
N PRO A 88 -6.30 11.73 -8.53
CA PRO A 88 -6.51 10.43 -7.92
C PRO A 88 -7.81 9.76 -8.37
N ASP A 89 -7.73 8.50 -8.83
CA ASP A 89 -8.90 7.73 -9.27
C ASP A 89 -9.44 6.87 -8.12
N VAL A 90 -10.34 7.46 -7.31
CA VAL A 90 -10.82 6.90 -6.04
C VAL A 90 -12.24 6.38 -6.15
N ILE A 91 -12.47 5.16 -5.64
CA ILE A 91 -13.81 4.60 -5.42
C ILE A 91 -14.14 4.74 -3.93
N TYR A 92 -15.08 5.63 -3.59
CA TYR A 92 -15.51 5.87 -2.21
C TYR A 92 -16.56 4.84 -1.79
N LEU A 93 -16.13 3.85 -1.00
CA LEU A 93 -16.95 2.69 -0.66
C LEU A 93 -18.00 2.99 0.41
N GLN A 94 -17.64 3.79 1.44
CA GLN A 94 -18.55 4.05 2.56
C GLN A 94 -19.79 4.81 2.09
N ASP A 95 -19.63 5.81 1.23
CA ASP A 95 -20.75 6.57 0.67
C ASP A 95 -21.73 5.70 -0.11
N SER A 96 -21.18 4.74 -0.88
CA SER A 96 -22.00 3.77 -1.62
C SER A 96 -22.76 2.84 -0.68
N LEU A 97 -22.10 2.32 0.35
CA LEU A 97 -22.69 1.43 1.34
C LEU A 97 -23.76 2.14 2.18
N ASP A 98 -23.50 3.35 2.65
CA ASP A 98 -24.47 4.15 3.42
C ASP A 98 -25.70 4.48 2.58
N THR A 99 -25.52 4.70 1.27
CA THR A 99 -26.65 4.91 0.35
C THR A 99 -27.50 3.66 0.19
N TRP A 100 -26.89 2.48 0.14
CA TRP A 100 -27.59 1.21 -0.13
C TRP A 100 -28.23 0.57 1.11
N LEU A 101 -27.58 0.72 2.26
CA LEU A 101 -27.91 0.00 3.49
C LEU A 101 -28.42 0.92 4.62
N GLY A 102 -28.12 2.21 4.51
CA GLY A 102 -28.28 3.17 5.60
C GLY A 102 -26.99 3.36 6.41
N ALA A 103 -26.82 4.57 6.93
CA ALA A 103 -25.62 4.95 7.67
C ALA A 103 -25.40 4.06 8.91
N GLY A 104 -24.18 3.59 9.09
CA GLY A 104 -23.77 2.79 10.24
C GLY A 104 -24.09 1.29 10.14
N VAL A 105 -24.72 0.81 9.07
CA VAL A 105 -24.95 -0.63 8.84
C VAL A 105 -23.67 -1.32 8.37
N ALA A 106 -22.88 -0.64 7.56
CA ALA A 106 -21.58 -1.14 7.08
C ALA A 106 -20.43 -0.24 7.52
N ARG A 107 -19.25 -0.82 7.66
CA ARG A 107 -18.00 -0.12 7.98
C ARG A 107 -16.87 -0.58 7.07
N VAL A 108 -16.30 0.35 6.32
CA VAL A 108 -15.11 0.15 5.51
C VAL A 108 -13.85 0.31 6.35
N ILE A 109 -12.93 -0.64 6.25
CA ILE A 109 -11.59 -0.56 6.83
C ILE A 109 -10.57 -0.65 5.71
N LEU A 110 -9.70 0.33 5.63
CA LEU A 110 -8.56 0.37 4.73
C LEU A 110 -7.31 -0.14 5.48
N PRO A 111 -6.37 -0.83 4.81
CA PRO A 111 -5.17 -1.35 5.45
C PRO A 111 -4.25 -0.25 5.97
N ILE A 112 -4.17 0.86 5.24
CA ILE A 112 -3.34 2.00 5.59
C ILE A 112 -4.13 2.91 6.50
N THR A 113 -3.81 2.90 7.78
CA THR A 113 -4.52 3.69 8.82
C THR A 113 -3.62 4.73 9.49
N ASP A 114 -2.38 4.90 9.02
CA ASP A 114 -1.43 5.84 9.61
C ASP A 114 -1.83 7.29 9.28
N PRO A 115 -2.17 8.11 10.27
CA PRO A 115 -2.58 9.49 10.05
C PRO A 115 -1.41 10.40 9.57
N TYR A 116 -0.16 9.95 9.69
CA TYR A 116 1.01 10.71 9.25
C TYR A 116 1.36 10.49 7.77
N VAL A 117 0.67 9.59 7.10
CA VAL A 117 0.91 9.30 5.68
C VAL A 117 0.15 10.31 4.81
N ALA A 118 0.78 11.45 4.53
CA ALA A 118 0.18 12.50 3.72
C ALA A 118 0.46 12.36 2.21
N HIS A 119 1.53 11.64 1.82
CA HIS A 119 2.00 11.60 0.45
C HIS A 119 1.26 10.62 -0.48
N HIS A 120 0.34 9.81 0.05
CA HIS A 120 -0.53 8.92 -0.74
C HIS A 120 -1.98 8.86 -0.22
N GLY A 121 -2.39 9.78 0.65
CA GLY A 121 -3.76 9.89 1.16
C GLY A 121 -4.27 8.66 1.93
N ALA A 122 -3.37 7.79 2.41
CA ALA A 122 -3.70 6.50 3.04
C ALA A 122 -4.57 5.58 2.15
N LEU A 123 -4.42 5.63 0.83
CA LEU A 123 -5.22 4.93 -0.17
C LEU A 123 -4.45 3.77 -0.80
N GLY A 124 -5.14 2.66 -1.03
CA GLY A 124 -4.65 1.46 -1.70
C GLY A 124 -5.76 0.76 -2.48
N SER A 125 -5.46 -0.38 -3.09
CA SER A 125 -6.43 -1.14 -3.91
C SER A 125 -7.19 -2.22 -3.13
N PHE A 126 -6.99 -2.34 -1.82
CA PHE A 126 -7.63 -3.34 -0.97
C PHE A 126 -8.46 -2.67 0.12
N ALA A 127 -9.63 -3.24 0.42
CA ALA A 127 -10.41 -2.88 1.60
C ALA A 127 -11.13 -4.12 2.17
N THR A 128 -11.48 -4.04 3.45
CA THR A 128 -12.38 -4.99 4.09
C THR A 128 -13.60 -4.26 4.63
N ILE A 129 -14.76 -4.93 4.60
CA ILE A 129 -16.04 -4.34 4.98
C ILE A 129 -16.69 -5.22 6.04
N TYR A 130 -17.09 -4.61 7.14
CA TYR A 130 -17.90 -5.23 8.19
C TYR A 130 -19.34 -4.81 8.00
N ILE A 131 -20.29 -5.75 8.10
CA ILE A 131 -21.72 -5.53 7.95
C ILE A 131 -22.45 -6.03 9.19
N SER A 132 -23.27 -5.18 9.82
CA SER A 132 -23.98 -5.53 11.05
C SER A 132 -25.19 -6.44 10.85
N ASP A 133 -25.77 -6.48 9.64
CA ASP A 133 -26.87 -7.37 9.25
C ASP A 133 -26.36 -8.41 8.23
N GLU A 134 -26.19 -9.64 8.69
CA GLU A 134 -25.69 -10.76 7.84
C GLU A 134 -26.58 -11.03 6.61
N LEU A 135 -27.87 -10.69 6.67
CA LEU A 135 -28.79 -10.88 5.54
C LEU A 135 -28.46 -9.96 4.36
N GLU A 136 -27.79 -8.85 4.61
CA GLU A 136 -27.37 -7.89 3.58
C GLU A 136 -26.04 -8.22 2.91
N ILE A 137 -25.25 -9.19 3.41
CA ILE A 137 -23.92 -9.50 2.86
C ILE A 137 -23.99 -9.93 1.39
N ALA A 138 -24.87 -10.86 1.05
CA ALA A 138 -24.96 -11.37 -0.31
C ALA A 138 -25.43 -10.33 -1.33
N SER A 139 -26.42 -9.50 -0.95
CA SER A 139 -26.93 -8.40 -1.77
C SER A 139 -25.83 -7.33 -1.98
N THR A 140 -25.07 -7.03 -0.93
CA THR A 140 -23.97 -6.07 -0.96
C THR A 140 -22.83 -6.54 -1.85
N ILE A 141 -22.43 -7.83 -1.76
CA ILE A 141 -21.42 -8.40 -2.66
C ILE A 141 -21.85 -8.23 -4.13
N SER A 142 -23.11 -8.48 -4.44
CA SER A 142 -23.61 -8.30 -5.81
C SER A 142 -23.50 -6.86 -6.28
N LYS A 143 -23.93 -5.90 -5.47
CA LYS A 143 -23.85 -4.46 -5.80
C LYS A 143 -22.41 -3.98 -5.95
N LEU A 144 -21.50 -4.45 -5.08
CA LEU A 144 -20.08 -4.09 -5.15
C LEU A 144 -19.42 -4.62 -6.42
N LYS A 145 -19.78 -5.82 -6.89
CA LYS A 145 -19.29 -6.40 -8.16
C LYS A 145 -19.69 -5.58 -9.39
N ASP A 146 -20.79 -4.84 -9.30
CA ASP A 146 -21.29 -4.00 -10.40
C ASP A 146 -20.62 -2.61 -10.42
N LEU A 147 -19.81 -2.26 -9.43
CA LEU A 147 -19.07 -1.01 -9.42
C LEU A 147 -17.94 -1.03 -10.47
N ASN A 148 -17.88 0.03 -11.27
CA ASN A 148 -16.80 0.19 -12.24
C ASN A 148 -15.44 0.32 -11.55
N GLY A 149 -14.47 -0.47 -11.99
CA GLY A 149 -13.12 -0.45 -11.43
C GLY A 149 -12.91 -1.38 -10.25
N ILE A 150 -13.87 -2.27 -9.97
CA ILE A 150 -13.70 -3.37 -9.02
C ILE A 150 -13.34 -4.65 -9.78
N VAL A 151 -12.29 -5.32 -9.34
CA VAL A 151 -11.80 -6.57 -9.92
C VAL A 151 -12.34 -7.76 -9.16
N GLU A 152 -12.38 -7.68 -7.84
CA GLU A 152 -12.75 -8.81 -7.01
C GLU A 152 -13.54 -8.37 -5.77
N VAL A 153 -14.60 -9.12 -5.48
CA VAL A 153 -15.38 -9.01 -4.25
C VAL A 153 -15.65 -10.41 -3.73
N LEU A 154 -15.11 -10.70 -2.56
CA LEU A 154 -15.16 -12.02 -1.92
C LEU A 154 -15.86 -11.93 -0.56
N GLY A 155 -16.67 -12.92 -0.24
CA GLY A 155 -17.11 -13.14 1.12
C GLY A 155 -15.96 -13.58 2.02
N LYS A 156 -16.10 -13.38 3.33
CA LYS A 156 -15.08 -13.68 4.34
C LYS A 156 -14.40 -15.04 4.18
N LYS A 157 -15.18 -16.12 4.05
CA LYS A 157 -14.66 -17.47 3.93
C LYS A 157 -13.77 -17.63 2.69
N GLU A 158 -14.28 -17.20 1.54
CA GLU A 158 -13.56 -17.27 0.27
C GLU A 158 -12.27 -16.45 0.28
N ALA A 159 -12.32 -15.23 0.87
CA ALA A 159 -11.14 -14.38 1.02
C ALA A 159 -10.07 -15.02 1.92
N CYS A 160 -10.49 -15.64 3.04
CA CYS A 160 -9.56 -16.35 3.93
C CYS A 160 -8.86 -17.52 3.23
N GLU A 161 -9.62 -18.32 2.48
CA GLU A 161 -9.08 -19.47 1.73
C GLU A 161 -8.14 -19.03 0.61
N ARG A 162 -8.47 -17.94 -0.09
CA ARG A 162 -7.70 -17.46 -1.24
C ARG A 162 -6.42 -16.73 -0.87
N PHE A 163 -6.45 -15.93 0.20
CA PHE A 163 -5.35 -15.04 0.57
C PHE A 163 -4.66 -15.45 1.87
N ASP A 164 -5.01 -16.62 2.43
CA ASP A 164 -4.50 -17.12 3.72
C ASP A 164 -4.68 -16.09 4.87
N LEU A 165 -5.87 -15.43 4.90
CA LEU A 165 -6.18 -14.41 5.88
C LEU A 165 -6.75 -15.02 7.16
N PRO A 166 -6.43 -14.43 8.32
CA PRO A 166 -6.97 -14.88 9.61
C PRO A 166 -8.45 -14.49 9.74
N GLY A 167 -9.34 -15.48 9.78
CA GLY A 167 -10.80 -15.28 9.77
C GLY A 167 -11.37 -14.51 10.97
N ASP A 168 -10.63 -14.41 12.06
CA ASP A 168 -10.99 -13.61 13.25
C ASP A 168 -10.64 -12.13 13.14
N ARG A 169 -9.87 -11.73 12.11
CA ARG A 169 -9.36 -10.37 11.93
C ARG A 169 -9.68 -9.74 10.57
N ILE A 170 -10.53 -10.39 9.79
CA ILE A 170 -10.98 -9.87 8.48
C ILE A 170 -12.47 -9.55 8.52
N GLY A 171 -12.93 -8.57 7.73
CA GLY A 171 -14.35 -8.23 7.60
C GLY A 171 -15.18 -9.30 6.89
N ASP A 172 -16.46 -9.04 6.75
CA ASP A 172 -17.42 -9.96 6.12
C ASP A 172 -17.26 -10.00 4.61
N ILE A 173 -16.72 -8.91 4.02
CA ILE A 173 -16.42 -8.78 2.60
C ILE A 173 -15.01 -8.24 2.43
N VAL A 174 -14.28 -8.79 1.48
CA VAL A 174 -13.00 -8.27 0.95
C VAL A 174 -13.23 -7.77 -0.47
N ILE A 175 -12.67 -6.60 -0.77
CA ILE A 175 -12.82 -5.95 -2.08
C ILE A 175 -11.44 -5.49 -2.60
N ILE A 176 -11.22 -5.68 -3.90
CA ILE A 176 -10.00 -5.30 -4.60
C ILE A 176 -10.39 -4.50 -5.83
N SER A 177 -9.77 -3.32 -5.99
CA SER A 177 -9.94 -2.48 -7.18
C SER A 177 -8.98 -2.85 -8.30
N GLU A 178 -9.23 -2.31 -9.49
CA GLU A 178 -8.29 -2.32 -10.61
C GLU A 178 -6.95 -1.68 -10.22
N GLU A 179 -5.90 -2.07 -10.93
CA GLU A 179 -4.53 -1.59 -10.70
C GLU A 179 -4.42 -0.07 -10.70
N SER A 180 -5.20 0.63 -11.53
CA SER A 180 -5.18 2.09 -11.67
C SER A 180 -6.04 2.85 -10.65
N LYS A 181 -6.80 2.14 -9.82
CA LYS A 181 -7.76 2.73 -8.86
C LYS A 181 -7.39 2.46 -7.42
N VAL A 182 -7.87 3.33 -6.55
CA VAL A 182 -7.78 3.15 -5.09
C VAL A 182 -9.16 3.14 -4.45
N LEU A 183 -9.24 2.50 -3.30
CA LEU A 183 -10.44 2.43 -2.47
C LEU A 183 -10.33 3.45 -1.34
N GLY A 184 -11.37 4.25 -1.16
CA GLY A 184 -11.48 5.26 -0.11
C GLY A 184 -12.72 5.06 0.75
N ILE A 185 -12.74 5.72 1.90
CA ILE A 185 -13.92 5.76 2.79
C ILE A 185 -14.94 6.73 2.18
N ASN A 186 -14.66 8.03 2.24
CA ASN A 186 -15.40 9.13 1.61
C ASN A 186 -14.44 10.31 1.34
N PRO A 187 -14.83 11.34 0.58
CA PRO A 187 -13.95 12.45 0.24
C PRO A 187 -13.37 13.20 1.46
N ASP A 188 -14.13 13.30 2.54
CA ASP A 188 -13.73 14.07 3.72
C ASP A 188 -12.65 13.35 4.58
N HIS A 189 -12.46 12.06 4.37
CA HIS A 189 -11.46 11.25 5.09
C HIS A 189 -10.08 11.23 4.43
N HIS A 190 -9.94 11.74 3.20
CA HIS A 190 -8.70 11.65 2.44
C HIS A 190 -8.22 13.02 2.00
N ASP A 191 -7.14 13.47 2.63
CA ASP A 191 -6.49 14.74 2.29
C ASP A 191 -5.44 14.53 1.20
N PHE A 192 -5.67 15.11 0.03
CA PHE A 192 -4.76 15.09 -1.11
C PHE A 192 -3.83 16.31 -1.17
N SER A 193 -3.90 17.23 -0.20
CA SER A 193 -3.06 18.44 -0.20
C SER A 193 -1.56 18.15 -0.08
N GLY A 194 -1.20 16.95 0.39
CA GLY A 194 0.18 16.48 0.46
C GLY A 194 0.70 15.81 -0.82
N LEU A 195 -0.13 15.67 -1.88
CA LEU A 195 0.30 15.11 -3.15
C LEU A 195 1.00 16.18 -3.98
N ASP A 196 2.30 16.05 -4.16
CA ASP A 196 3.14 16.90 -5.01
C ASP A 196 3.42 16.26 -6.40
N VAL A 197 2.99 15.01 -6.58
CA VAL A 197 3.04 14.25 -7.84
C VAL A 197 1.74 13.44 -7.98
N PRO A 198 1.37 12.97 -9.18
CA PRO A 198 0.23 12.08 -9.36
C PRO A 198 0.32 10.85 -8.46
N LEU A 199 -0.82 10.44 -7.88
CA LEU A 199 -0.89 9.37 -6.88
C LEU A 199 -0.30 8.06 -7.42
N ARG A 200 0.57 7.46 -6.63
CA ARG A 200 1.06 6.09 -6.77
C ARG A 200 0.88 5.37 -5.43
N SER A 201 0.35 4.15 -5.48
CA SER A 201 0.10 3.34 -4.27
C SER A 201 0.02 1.84 -4.61
N HIS A 202 -0.16 1.00 -3.60
CA HIS A 202 -0.27 -0.46 -3.67
C HIS A 202 -1.70 -0.94 -3.50
#